data_a6ba5d5b13197e84d2a94eb7ea910f2f
#
_entry.id   a6ba5d5b13197e84d2a94eb7ea910f2f
#
_cell.length_a   1.000
_cell.length_b   1.000
_cell.length_c   1.000
_cell.angle_alpha   90.00
_cell.angle_beta   90.00
_cell.angle_gamma   90.00
#
_symmetry.space_group_name_H-M   'P 1'
#
loop_
_entity.id
_entity.type
_entity.pdbx_description
1 polymer ?
#
loop_
_entity_poly.entity_id
_entity_poly.type
_entity_poly.pdbx_seq_one_letter_code
_entity_poly.pdbx_strand_id
1 'polypeptide(L)'
;MTYKSLSIYVRELLGYLIIGLLFPWLWLQGIYLKKVVLRLPTPGDTPFGVLKGNGRTLEILGLGESSMSGVGIAKHSETLTGLTAIRLNQLMDRQVNWKVLAKNGLTIKTLNQLIKEQPSTDTDLILVSIGGNDVFKLTPPWVWGRDLVRCVKLLARGGRKPLILFSPVPCV
;
A
#
# COMPACT_ATOMS: atom_id res chain seq x y z
N MET A 1 5.03 30.80 -28.85
CA MET A 1 5.77 30.02 -27.83
C MET A 1 6.44 31.01 -26.90
N THR A 2 5.96 31.15 -25.67
CA THR A 2 6.45 32.20 -24.73
C THR A 2 7.77 31.75 -24.10
N TYR A 3 8.68 32.72 -23.88
CA TYR A 3 10.04 32.54 -23.31
C TYR A 3 10.04 31.68 -22.00
N LYS A 4 8.95 31.71 -21.23
CA LYS A 4 8.75 30.86 -20.04
C LYS A 4 8.64 29.37 -20.36
N SER A 5 8.09 28.96 -21.51
CA SER A 5 7.96 27.54 -21.86
C SER A 5 9.29 26.92 -22.27
N LEU A 6 10.14 27.68 -22.96
CA LEU A 6 11.45 27.21 -23.40
C LEU A 6 12.40 26.93 -22.21
N SER A 7 12.38 27.79 -21.18
CA SER A 7 13.21 27.61 -19.99
C SER A 7 12.81 26.36 -19.17
N ILE A 8 11.54 26.00 -19.17
CA ILE A 8 11.05 24.78 -18.50
C ILE A 8 11.56 23.53 -19.24
N TYR A 9 11.43 23.49 -20.57
CA TYR A 9 11.91 22.36 -21.37
C TYR A 9 13.42 22.17 -21.29
N VAL A 10 14.18 23.27 -21.29
CA VAL A 10 15.66 23.22 -21.13
C VAL A 10 16.03 22.66 -19.75
N ARG A 11 15.34 23.08 -18.70
CA ARG A 11 15.59 22.59 -17.34
C ARG A 11 15.23 21.10 -17.18
N GLU A 12 14.13 20.67 -17.78
CA GLU A 12 13.75 19.25 -17.79
C GLU A 12 14.75 18.40 -18.58
N LEU A 13 15.17 18.87 -19.76
CA LEU A 13 16.18 18.19 -20.58
C LEU A 13 17.52 18.04 -19.85
N LEU A 14 17.97 19.11 -19.18
CA LEU A 14 19.16 19.07 -18.32
C LEU A 14 19.00 18.07 -17.19
N GLY A 15 17.83 18.02 -16.55
CA GLY A 15 17.51 17.05 -15.52
C GLY A 15 17.62 15.61 -16.03
N TYR A 16 17.06 15.30 -17.19
CA TYR A 16 17.16 13.96 -17.80
C TYR A 16 18.60 13.61 -18.19
N LEU A 17 19.38 14.57 -18.68
CA LEU A 17 20.80 14.34 -18.98
C LEU A 17 21.61 14.04 -17.72
N ILE A 18 21.39 14.79 -16.64
CA ILE A 18 22.05 14.53 -15.34
C ILE A 18 21.67 13.17 -14.80
N ILE A 19 20.38 12.81 -14.84
CA ILE A 19 19.91 11.48 -14.40
C ILE A 19 20.55 10.39 -15.25
N GLY A 20 20.62 10.57 -16.58
CA GLY A 20 21.26 9.61 -17.49
C GLY A 20 22.74 9.39 -17.17
N LEU A 21 23.48 10.47 -16.89
CA LEU A 21 24.89 10.41 -16.49
C LEU A 21 25.10 9.74 -15.12
N LEU A 22 24.20 10.01 -14.17
CA LEU A 22 24.27 9.45 -12.83
C LEU A 22 23.71 8.03 -12.75
N PHE A 23 22.93 7.58 -13.73
CA PHE A 23 22.24 6.29 -13.72
C PHE A 23 23.14 5.09 -13.43
N PRO A 24 24.32 4.93 -14.06
CA PRO A 24 25.21 3.80 -13.76
C PRO A 24 25.66 3.78 -12.29
N TRP A 25 25.96 4.95 -11.74
CA TRP A 25 26.35 5.12 -10.34
C TRP A 25 25.20 4.77 -9.39
N LEU A 26 24.02 5.33 -9.63
CA LEU A 26 22.80 5.06 -8.85
C LEU A 26 22.41 3.59 -8.91
N TRP A 27 22.58 2.96 -10.07
CA TRP A 27 22.35 1.52 -10.26
C TRP A 27 23.29 0.67 -9.38
N LEU A 28 24.59 0.95 -9.42
CA LEU A 28 25.58 0.26 -8.59
C LEU A 28 25.30 0.48 -7.10
N GLN A 29 24.96 1.70 -6.70
CA GLN A 29 24.55 2.03 -5.34
C GLN A 29 23.30 1.26 -4.93
N GLY A 30 22.30 1.15 -5.80
CA GLY A 30 21.09 0.36 -5.56
C GLY A 30 21.37 -1.14 -5.36
N ILE A 31 22.31 -1.71 -6.14
CA ILE A 31 22.75 -3.10 -5.97
C ILE A 31 23.46 -3.28 -4.62
N TYR A 32 24.34 -2.35 -4.27
CA TYR A 32 25.05 -2.37 -2.97
C TYR A 32 24.07 -2.29 -1.81
N LEU A 33 23.15 -1.32 -1.84
CA LEU A 33 22.15 -1.13 -0.78
C LEU A 33 21.26 -2.36 -0.60
N LYS A 34 20.85 -3.04 -1.67
CA LYS A 34 20.08 -4.29 -1.59
C LYS A 34 20.79 -5.39 -0.81
N LYS A 35 22.13 -5.39 -0.79
CA LYS A 35 22.95 -6.39 -0.06
C LYS A 35 23.18 -6.00 1.40
N VAL A 36 23.27 -4.71 1.69
CA VAL A 36 23.71 -4.19 2.99
C VAL A 36 22.55 -3.77 3.87
N VAL A 37 21.43 -3.32 3.29
CA VAL A 37 20.26 -2.89 4.07
C VAL A 37 19.66 -4.06 4.82
N LEU A 38 19.55 -3.91 6.14
CA LEU A 38 18.91 -4.88 7.02
C LEU A 38 17.45 -5.04 6.65
N ARG A 39 17.04 -6.27 6.36
CA ARG A 39 15.63 -6.59 6.15
C ARG A 39 14.96 -6.80 7.49
N LEU A 40 14.15 -5.84 7.89
CA LEU A 40 13.37 -5.95 9.12
C LEU A 40 12.30 -7.05 8.95
N PRO A 41 12.06 -7.84 10.01
CA PRO A 41 11.03 -8.88 10.02
C PRO A 41 9.62 -8.25 10.00
N THR A 42 8.65 -9.02 9.60
CA THR A 42 7.22 -8.74 9.83
C THR A 42 6.83 -9.26 11.21
N PRO A 43 5.72 -8.78 11.82
CA PRO A 43 5.21 -9.31 13.07
C PRO A 43 5.00 -10.82 13.00
N GLY A 44 5.32 -11.52 14.09
CA GLY A 44 5.18 -12.97 14.20
C GLY A 44 3.83 -13.44 14.76
N ASP A 45 2.98 -12.49 15.18
CA ASP A 45 1.64 -12.75 15.70
C ASP A 45 0.58 -12.88 14.60
N THR A 46 -0.67 -13.14 14.97
CA THR A 46 -1.77 -13.30 14.02
C THR A 46 -2.13 -11.97 13.33
N PRO A 47 -2.29 -11.97 11.98
CA PRO A 47 -2.63 -10.78 11.23
C PRO A 47 -4.12 -10.40 11.30
N PHE A 48 -4.76 -10.66 12.42
CA PHE A 48 -6.16 -10.35 12.68
C PHE A 48 -6.43 -10.22 14.17
N GLY A 49 -7.54 -9.58 14.51
CA GLY A 49 -7.98 -9.45 15.89
C GLY A 49 -9.43 -9.05 16.02
N VAL A 50 -9.94 -9.18 17.23
CA VAL A 50 -11.30 -8.83 17.61
C VAL A 50 -11.23 -7.91 18.83
N LEU A 51 -11.83 -6.74 18.71
CA LEU A 51 -12.00 -5.78 19.81
C LEU A 51 -13.47 -5.80 20.23
N LYS A 52 -13.73 -6.12 21.48
CA LYS A 52 -15.08 -6.18 22.02
C LYS A 52 -15.70 -4.77 22.07
N GLY A 53 -17.01 -4.69 21.90
CA GLY A 53 -17.78 -3.46 21.95
C GLY A 53 -19.26 -3.74 21.77
N ASN A 54 -20.07 -2.71 21.71
CA ASN A 54 -21.53 -2.80 21.65
C ASN A 54 -22.06 -2.67 20.21
N GLY A 55 -23.25 -3.20 19.95
CA GLY A 55 -23.97 -3.03 18.68
C GLY A 55 -23.38 -3.79 17.49
N ARG A 56 -23.61 -3.27 16.27
CA ARG A 56 -23.20 -3.93 15.03
C ARG A 56 -21.68 -3.94 14.89
N THR A 57 -21.13 -5.11 14.58
CA THR A 57 -19.69 -5.30 14.32
C THR A 57 -19.24 -4.49 13.10
N LEU A 58 -18.09 -3.85 13.23
CA LEU A 58 -17.37 -3.18 12.14
C LEU A 58 -16.27 -4.11 11.63
N GLU A 59 -16.28 -4.39 10.33
CA GLU A 59 -15.30 -5.27 9.65
C GLU A 59 -14.27 -4.42 8.92
N ILE A 60 -12.97 -4.55 9.30
CA ILE A 60 -11.86 -3.78 8.74
C ILE A 60 -10.87 -4.71 8.05
N LEU A 61 -10.48 -4.37 6.83
CA LEU A 61 -9.49 -5.11 6.05
C LEU A 61 -8.32 -4.19 5.66
N GLY A 62 -7.11 -4.56 6.06
CA GLY A 62 -5.87 -3.96 5.58
C GLY A 62 -5.31 -4.75 4.40
N LEU A 63 -5.04 -4.09 3.29
CA LEU A 63 -4.49 -4.68 2.07
C LEU A 63 -3.22 -3.95 1.65
N GLY A 64 -2.20 -4.68 1.22
CA GLY A 64 -1.07 -4.01 0.62
C GLY A 64 0.28 -4.69 0.72
N GLU A 65 1.31 -3.87 0.66
CA GLU A 65 2.70 -4.28 0.67
C GLU A 65 3.36 -4.17 2.05
N SER A 66 4.66 -4.01 2.11
CA SER A 66 5.49 -4.04 3.34
C SER A 66 5.01 -3.13 4.48
N SER A 67 4.57 -1.92 4.17
CA SER A 67 4.02 -0.98 5.17
C SER A 67 2.75 -1.52 5.82
N MET A 68 1.87 -2.14 5.05
CA MET A 68 0.65 -2.76 5.56
C MET A 68 0.92 -4.08 6.28
N SER A 69 1.95 -4.84 5.85
CA SER A 69 2.34 -6.08 6.52
C SER A 69 3.09 -5.86 7.85
N GLY A 70 3.39 -4.61 8.21
CA GLY A 70 4.03 -4.27 9.47
C GLY A 70 5.53 -4.57 9.52
N VAL A 71 6.25 -4.44 8.40
CA VAL A 71 7.71 -4.60 8.40
C VAL A 71 8.37 -3.67 9.42
N GLY A 72 9.13 -4.25 10.37
CA GLY A 72 9.78 -3.51 11.46
C GLY A 72 8.89 -3.21 12.66
N ILE A 73 7.65 -3.68 12.68
CA ILE A 73 6.70 -3.54 13.79
C ILE A 73 6.63 -4.87 14.57
N ALA A 74 6.51 -4.81 15.90
CA ALA A 74 6.53 -6.00 16.74
C ALA A 74 5.23 -6.81 16.69
N LYS A 75 4.07 -6.14 16.60
CA LYS A 75 2.73 -6.77 16.63
C LYS A 75 1.82 -6.21 15.54
N HIS A 76 0.97 -7.06 14.96
CA HIS A 76 -0.02 -6.62 13.98
C HIS A 76 -1.03 -5.61 14.53
N SER A 77 -1.31 -5.62 15.83
CA SER A 77 -2.14 -4.61 16.49
C SER A 77 -1.54 -3.19 16.45
N GLU A 78 -0.22 -3.07 16.24
CA GLU A 78 0.51 -1.81 16.14
C GLU A 78 0.67 -1.32 14.69
N THR A 79 0.19 -2.09 13.71
CA THR A 79 0.15 -1.68 12.30
C THR A 79 -0.94 -0.65 12.05
N LEU A 80 -0.92 -0.02 10.87
CA LEU A 80 -1.96 0.93 10.46
C LEU A 80 -3.37 0.35 10.65
N THR A 81 -3.60 -0.90 10.26
CA THR A 81 -4.90 -1.56 10.39
C THR A 81 -5.27 -1.79 11.85
N GLY A 82 -4.35 -2.32 12.67
CA GLY A 82 -4.59 -2.58 14.08
C GLY A 82 -4.87 -1.30 14.86
N LEU A 83 -4.06 -0.26 14.67
CA LEU A 83 -4.26 1.05 15.34
C LEU A 83 -5.57 1.72 14.90
N THR A 84 -5.92 1.63 13.61
CA THR A 84 -7.21 2.13 13.11
C THR A 84 -8.37 1.38 13.77
N ALA A 85 -8.28 0.06 13.89
CA ALA A 85 -9.28 -0.76 14.55
C ALA A 85 -9.45 -0.36 16.03
N ILE A 86 -8.36 -0.23 16.77
CA ILE A 86 -8.37 0.21 18.17
C ILE A 86 -9.02 1.58 18.30
N ARG A 87 -8.63 2.53 17.44
CA ARG A 87 -9.16 3.89 17.50
C ARG A 87 -10.65 3.96 17.19
N LEU A 88 -11.12 3.23 16.17
CA LEU A 88 -12.54 3.18 15.84
C LEU A 88 -13.36 2.47 16.91
N ASN A 89 -12.85 1.39 17.52
CA ASN A 89 -13.49 0.74 18.66
C ASN A 89 -13.70 1.72 19.83
N GLN A 90 -12.66 2.48 20.19
CA GLN A 90 -12.73 3.49 21.27
C GLN A 90 -13.71 4.64 20.97
N LEU A 91 -13.74 5.11 19.72
CA LEU A 91 -14.59 6.26 19.34
C LEU A 91 -16.05 5.88 19.17
N MET A 92 -16.33 4.66 18.74
CA MET A 92 -17.68 4.24 18.36
C MET A 92 -18.32 3.29 19.38
N ASP A 93 -17.56 2.82 20.36
CA ASP A 93 -17.96 1.75 21.31
C ASP A 93 -18.57 0.52 20.60
N ARG A 94 -18.00 0.15 19.45
CA ARG A 94 -18.49 -0.97 18.64
C ARG A 94 -17.49 -2.11 18.66
N GLN A 95 -18.01 -3.34 18.52
CA GLN A 95 -17.14 -4.47 18.21
C GLN A 95 -16.45 -4.21 16.87
N VAL A 96 -15.13 -4.43 16.82
CA VAL A 96 -14.35 -4.28 15.60
C VAL A 96 -13.58 -5.58 15.34
N ASN A 97 -13.83 -6.18 14.20
CA ASN A 97 -13.01 -7.25 13.67
C ASN A 97 -12.06 -6.65 12.63
N TRP A 98 -10.81 -7.00 12.70
CA TRP A 98 -9.84 -6.51 11.72
C TRP A 98 -8.93 -7.64 11.23
N LYS A 99 -8.51 -7.55 9.98
CA LYS A 99 -7.61 -8.50 9.33
C LYS A 99 -6.65 -7.75 8.41
N VAL A 100 -5.40 -8.22 8.36
CA VAL A 100 -4.39 -7.76 7.41
C VAL A 100 -4.15 -8.85 6.37
N LEU A 101 -4.27 -8.51 5.10
CA LEU A 101 -3.92 -9.33 3.96
C LEU A 101 -2.86 -8.58 3.15
N ALA A 102 -1.62 -8.72 3.58
CA ALA A 102 -0.49 -8.02 3.02
C ALA A 102 0.71 -8.95 2.87
N LYS A 103 1.55 -8.65 1.88
CA LYS A 103 2.78 -9.40 1.65
C LYS A 103 3.86 -8.47 1.13
N ASN A 104 5.08 -8.63 1.66
CA ASN A 104 6.22 -7.86 1.19
C ASN A 104 6.47 -8.09 -0.32
N GLY A 105 6.76 -7.02 -1.05
CA GLY A 105 7.04 -7.08 -2.49
C GLY A 105 5.82 -7.12 -3.42
N LEU A 106 4.58 -7.01 -2.91
CA LEU A 106 3.38 -6.94 -3.74
C LEU A 106 3.40 -5.71 -4.65
N THR A 107 2.91 -5.91 -5.87
CA THR A 107 2.52 -4.86 -6.82
C THR A 107 1.00 -4.82 -6.92
N ILE A 108 0.45 -3.77 -7.52
CA ILE A 108 -1.00 -3.67 -7.76
C ILE A 108 -1.54 -4.87 -8.55
N LYS A 109 -0.77 -5.39 -9.51
CA LYS A 109 -1.13 -6.58 -10.29
C LYS A 109 -1.24 -7.83 -9.42
N THR A 110 -0.24 -8.07 -8.56
CA THR A 110 -0.22 -9.25 -7.68
C THR A 110 -1.19 -9.11 -6.52
N LEU A 111 -1.47 -7.90 -6.04
CA LEU A 111 -2.54 -7.63 -5.09
C LEU A 111 -3.91 -8.02 -5.69
N ASN A 112 -4.18 -7.65 -6.96
CA ASN A 112 -5.40 -8.04 -7.66
C ASN A 112 -5.57 -9.57 -7.78
N GLN A 113 -4.48 -10.32 -7.92
CA GLN A 113 -4.52 -11.79 -7.90
C GLN A 113 -4.87 -12.29 -6.50
N LEU A 114 -4.19 -11.77 -5.48
CA LEU A 114 -4.44 -12.14 -4.08
C LEU A 114 -5.90 -11.89 -3.66
N ILE A 115 -6.49 -10.75 -4.04
CA ILE A 115 -7.90 -10.43 -3.74
C ILE A 115 -8.84 -11.43 -4.41
N LYS A 116 -8.55 -11.87 -5.63
CA LYS A 116 -9.40 -12.84 -6.35
C LYS A 116 -9.42 -14.22 -5.70
N GLU A 117 -8.34 -14.61 -5.07
CA GLU A 117 -8.19 -15.90 -4.38
C GLU A 117 -8.91 -15.91 -3.02
N GLN A 118 -9.28 -14.73 -2.52
CA GLN A 118 -10.00 -14.61 -1.26
C GLN A 118 -11.53 -14.62 -1.51
N PRO A 119 -12.29 -15.27 -0.64
CA PRO A 119 -13.73 -15.15 -0.67
C PRO A 119 -14.13 -13.68 -0.47
N SER A 120 -15.21 -13.28 -1.12
CA SER A 120 -15.80 -11.95 -0.90
C SER A 120 -16.21 -11.84 0.57
N THR A 121 -15.63 -10.91 1.30
CA THR A 121 -15.97 -10.64 2.69
C THR A 121 -16.79 -9.36 2.77
N ASP A 122 -17.83 -9.39 3.58
CA ASP A 122 -18.62 -8.21 3.92
C ASP A 122 -17.80 -7.28 4.81
N THR A 123 -17.00 -6.42 4.19
CA THR A 123 -16.10 -5.47 4.85
C THR A 123 -16.74 -4.08 4.85
N ASP A 124 -16.61 -3.35 5.94
CA ASP A 124 -17.12 -1.96 6.05
C ASP A 124 -16.02 -0.94 5.69
N LEU A 125 -14.76 -1.21 6.08
CA LEU A 125 -13.62 -0.33 5.80
C LEU A 125 -12.45 -1.13 5.23
N ILE A 126 -11.89 -0.68 4.13
CA ILE A 126 -10.70 -1.25 3.51
C ILE A 126 -9.60 -0.20 3.47
N LEU A 127 -8.47 -0.51 4.08
CA LEU A 127 -7.25 0.30 4.04
C LEU A 127 -6.29 -0.31 3.02
N VAL A 128 -5.87 0.46 2.03
CA VAL A 128 -4.96 -0.03 0.97
C VAL A 128 -3.67 0.78 0.97
N SER A 129 -2.53 0.08 1.06
CA SER A 129 -1.19 0.68 0.91
C SER A 129 -0.42 -0.10 -0.13
N ILE A 130 -0.31 0.46 -1.34
CA ILE A 130 0.27 -0.20 -2.52
C ILE A 130 0.86 0.82 -3.48
N GLY A 131 1.91 0.46 -4.18
CA GLY A 131 2.49 1.28 -5.26
C GLY A 131 3.99 1.46 -5.16
N GLY A 132 4.61 1.38 -3.98
CA GLY A 132 6.05 1.50 -3.84
C GLY A 132 6.82 0.46 -4.66
N ASN A 133 6.41 -0.81 -4.60
CA ASN A 133 7.02 -1.85 -5.42
C ASN A 133 6.75 -1.68 -6.93
N ASP A 134 5.63 -1.08 -7.32
CA ASP A 134 5.33 -0.75 -8.72
C ASP A 134 6.31 0.29 -9.26
N VAL A 135 6.63 1.32 -8.47
CA VAL A 135 7.65 2.32 -8.81
C VAL A 135 9.02 1.65 -9.01
N PHE A 136 9.46 0.81 -8.06
CA PHE A 136 10.74 0.09 -8.18
C PHE A 136 10.79 -0.89 -9.36
N LYS A 137 9.64 -1.40 -9.79
CA LYS A 137 9.52 -2.28 -10.97
C LYS A 137 9.27 -1.51 -12.27
N LEU A 138 9.29 -0.18 -12.21
CA LEU A 138 9.03 0.71 -13.34
C LEU A 138 7.71 0.40 -14.04
N THR A 139 6.67 0.06 -13.27
CA THR A 139 5.32 -0.17 -13.81
C THR A 139 4.82 1.12 -14.46
N PRO A 140 4.47 1.10 -15.77
CA PRO A 140 4.00 2.31 -16.44
C PRO A 140 2.74 2.88 -15.78
N PRO A 141 2.60 4.21 -15.63
CA PRO A 141 1.46 4.83 -14.94
C PRO A 141 0.09 4.42 -15.48
N TRP A 142 -0.07 4.24 -16.78
CA TRP A 142 -1.33 3.81 -17.40
C TRP A 142 -1.66 2.34 -17.10
N VAL A 143 -0.65 1.47 -16.96
CA VAL A 143 -0.83 0.07 -16.53
C VAL A 143 -1.26 0.04 -15.07
N TRP A 144 -0.56 0.80 -14.23
CA TRP A 144 -0.86 0.91 -12.82
C TRP A 144 -2.29 1.47 -12.59
N GLY A 145 -2.66 2.54 -13.29
CA GLY A 145 -3.99 3.13 -13.19
C GLY A 145 -5.11 2.17 -13.61
N ARG A 146 -4.91 1.41 -14.71
CA ARG A 146 -5.85 0.37 -15.13
C ARG A 146 -6.01 -0.71 -14.05
N ASP A 147 -4.90 -1.17 -13.49
CA ASP A 147 -4.92 -2.23 -12.48
C ASP A 147 -5.45 -1.73 -11.13
N LEU A 148 -5.31 -0.43 -10.81
CA LEU A 148 -5.95 0.22 -9.67
C LEU A 148 -7.48 0.24 -9.82
N VAL A 149 -8.00 0.65 -10.97
CA VAL A 149 -9.45 0.60 -11.25
C VAL A 149 -9.97 -0.84 -11.11
N ARG A 150 -9.21 -1.81 -11.57
CA ARG A 150 -9.54 -3.23 -11.39
C ARG A 150 -9.57 -3.64 -9.93
N CYS A 151 -8.61 -3.17 -9.13
CA CYS A 151 -8.55 -3.40 -7.69
C CYS A 151 -9.83 -2.92 -7.00
N VAL A 152 -10.21 -1.67 -7.23
CA VAL A 152 -11.43 -1.09 -6.66
C VAL A 152 -12.67 -1.91 -7.05
N LYS A 153 -12.79 -2.32 -8.31
CA LYS A 153 -13.90 -3.17 -8.78
C LYS A 153 -13.93 -4.55 -8.10
N LEU A 154 -12.76 -5.13 -7.81
CA LEU A 154 -12.65 -6.39 -7.11
C LEU A 154 -13.10 -6.26 -5.64
N LEU A 155 -12.68 -5.19 -4.98
CA LEU A 155 -13.02 -4.90 -3.58
C LEU A 155 -14.51 -4.55 -3.40
N ALA A 156 -15.14 -3.99 -4.41
CA ALA A 156 -16.57 -3.65 -4.39
C ALA A 156 -17.52 -4.82 -4.72
N ARG A 157 -17.01 -6.05 -4.88
CA ARG A 157 -17.84 -7.24 -5.25
C ARG A 157 -18.67 -7.82 -4.11
N GLY A 158 -18.41 -7.42 -2.86
CA GLY A 158 -19.18 -7.88 -1.70
C GLY A 158 -20.61 -7.35 -1.67
N GLY A 159 -21.45 -7.92 -0.80
CA GLY A 159 -22.81 -7.46 -0.57
C GLY A 159 -22.90 -6.07 0.05
N ARG A 160 -21.84 -5.64 0.74
CA ARG A 160 -21.66 -4.30 1.29
C ARG A 160 -20.84 -3.42 0.34
N LYS A 161 -21.05 -2.11 0.41
CA LYS A 161 -20.22 -1.11 -0.26
C LYS A 161 -19.17 -0.60 0.75
N PRO A 162 -17.94 -1.11 0.76
CA PRO A 162 -16.95 -0.69 1.72
C PRO A 162 -16.49 0.75 1.45
N LEU A 163 -16.11 1.47 2.51
CA LEU A 163 -15.27 2.65 2.38
C LEU A 163 -13.84 2.18 2.08
N ILE A 164 -13.30 2.57 0.94
CA ILE A 164 -11.93 2.21 0.53
C ILE A 164 -11.04 3.44 0.67
N LEU A 165 -10.03 3.35 1.54
CA LEU A 165 -9.04 4.40 1.76
C LEU A 165 -7.68 3.94 1.25
N PHE A 166 -7.08 4.74 0.37
CA PHE A 166 -5.70 4.52 -0.08
C PHE A 166 -4.74 5.37 0.74
N SER A 167 -3.74 4.73 1.34
CA SER A 167 -2.62 5.44 1.94
C SER A 167 -1.75 6.01 0.82
N PRO A 168 -1.36 7.29 0.88
CA PRO A 168 -0.40 7.83 -0.06
C PRO A 168 0.93 7.08 0.06
N VAL A 169 1.61 6.88 -1.07
CA VAL A 169 3.00 6.44 -1.07
C VAL A 169 3.82 7.62 -0.52
N PRO A 170 4.69 7.41 0.49
CA PRO A 170 5.52 8.49 0.99
C PRO A 170 6.33 9.08 -0.16
N CYS A 171 6.27 10.40 -0.32
CA CYS A 171 7.21 11.13 -1.17
C CYS A 171 8.57 11.08 -0.46
N VAL A 172 9.52 10.36 -1.04
CA VAL A 172 10.90 10.27 -0.57
C VAL A 172 11.70 11.37 -1.21
#